data_c9ea9cc080d231ace2577a07f3879523
#
_entry.id   c9ea9cc080d231ace2577a07f3879523
#
_cell.length_a   1.000
_cell.length_b   1.000
_cell.length_c   1.000
_cell.angle_alpha   90.00
_cell.angle_beta   90.00
_cell.angle_gamma   90.00
#
_symmetry.space_group_name_H-M   'P 1'
#
loop_
_entity.id
_entity.type
_entity.pdbx_description
1 polymer ?
#
loop_
_entity_poly.entity_id
_entity_poly.type
_entity_poly.pdbx_seq_one_letter_code
_entity_poly.pdbx_strand_id
1 'polypeptide(L)'
;MKQILSLIYIPYLVLVISLIFFGRKKPIQRFSWILVLIFVPVLGLVFYLLVGSDSYWDYKKSRIQRRHSALFKDLERIMAASNQSAEELSAAQLINKKYCGSIFTTDNEVEIYTNGRDKFTNLFRDLKAAQEHIHVQYFTIHNDSVGRELINILKEKSAQGVEVKLLYDSFGCFFTFIRTLFWELKQAGGQVRGIRPYARALNYRNHRKLVIIDGAIGYLGGMNVGEHYQDGVRGMYWRDSHLRLVGSSVHDLQQIFISDWIASSRKNKVGFRRRLKNYFPSRENPGYLPTQVVANGLYNKYIHNDIMNLSYFNLINGARKRLWIQTPYFSPSEPILQSLKTLALRGVDVRIMTSAYYAFGGLFHHNIANYYLRQLIGSGVRVFKYRAIMHAKTMLIDDDGLCVGTVNLNVRSLERDDELFVYFQSEQENRGYQNVFKEDFKNSLELDYARFQKQTLLSRALESVVSLFSPFS
;
A
#
# COMPACT_ATOMS: atom_id res chain seq x y z
N MET A 1 -47.06 -1.45 22.64
CA MET A 1 -45.72 -0.90 22.36
C MET A 1 -44.61 -1.96 22.52
N LYS A 2 -44.46 -2.68 23.66
CA LYS A 2 -43.46 -3.74 23.86
C LYS A 2 -43.54 -4.91 22.86
N GLN A 3 -44.72 -5.37 22.49
CA GLN A 3 -44.92 -6.44 21.51
C GLN A 3 -44.60 -6.03 20.07
N ILE A 4 -44.82 -4.79 19.71
CA ILE A 4 -44.45 -4.25 18.39
C ILE A 4 -42.93 -4.07 18.29
N LEU A 5 -42.28 -3.67 19.38
CA LEU A 5 -40.83 -3.56 19.44
C LEU A 5 -40.16 -4.92 19.29
N SER A 6 -40.69 -5.99 19.94
CA SER A 6 -40.15 -7.35 19.81
C SER A 6 -40.37 -7.93 18.41
N LEU A 7 -41.48 -7.62 17.74
CA LEU A 7 -41.78 -8.08 16.39
C LEU A 7 -40.84 -7.50 15.32
N ILE A 8 -40.25 -6.33 15.56
CA ILE A 8 -39.25 -5.71 14.66
C ILE A 8 -37.81 -6.07 15.07
N TYR A 9 -37.54 -6.15 16.39
CA TYR A 9 -36.23 -6.34 16.91
C TYR A 9 -35.69 -7.77 16.73
N ILE A 10 -36.55 -8.78 16.84
CA ILE A 10 -36.16 -10.19 16.63
C ILE A 10 -35.75 -10.44 15.17
N PRO A 11 -36.54 -10.10 14.14
CA PRO A 11 -36.12 -10.20 12.74
C PRO A 11 -34.87 -9.41 12.43
N TYR A 12 -34.71 -8.22 13.04
CA TYR A 12 -33.49 -7.41 12.95
C TYR A 12 -32.27 -8.18 13.48
N LEU A 13 -32.34 -8.76 14.68
CA LEU A 13 -31.25 -9.54 15.26
C LEU A 13 -30.91 -10.76 14.40
N VAL A 14 -31.91 -11.49 13.92
CA VAL A 14 -31.71 -12.66 13.04
C VAL A 14 -31.02 -12.23 11.74
N LEU A 15 -31.46 -11.15 11.11
CA LEU A 15 -30.82 -10.60 9.91
C LEU A 15 -29.36 -10.22 10.17
N VAL A 16 -29.11 -9.50 11.26
CA VAL A 16 -27.79 -9.03 11.65
C VAL A 16 -26.83 -10.18 11.97
N ILE A 17 -27.31 -11.15 12.75
CA ILE A 17 -26.55 -12.38 13.07
C ILE A 17 -26.23 -13.14 11.79
N SER A 18 -27.21 -13.30 10.90
CA SER A 18 -27.00 -13.95 9.61
C SER A 18 -25.94 -13.22 8.76
N LEU A 19 -26.02 -11.90 8.62
CA LEU A 19 -25.04 -11.10 7.87
C LEU A 19 -23.62 -11.23 8.42
N ILE A 20 -23.47 -11.39 9.72
CA ILE A 20 -22.18 -11.55 10.39
C ILE A 20 -21.65 -12.99 10.26
N PHE A 21 -22.51 -14.00 10.44
CA PHE A 21 -22.10 -15.41 10.37
C PHE A 21 -21.75 -15.85 8.94
N PHE A 22 -22.47 -15.40 7.93
CA PHE A 22 -22.14 -15.69 6.53
C PHE A 22 -21.01 -14.82 5.97
N GLY A 23 -20.53 -13.81 6.71
CA GLY A 23 -19.35 -13.01 6.37
C GLY A 23 -18.04 -13.78 6.59
N ARG A 24 -16.98 -13.43 5.84
CA ARG A 24 -15.62 -14.01 5.95
C ARG A 24 -14.75 -13.39 7.05
N LYS A 25 -15.35 -12.73 8.04
CA LYS A 25 -14.64 -12.07 9.12
C LYS A 25 -13.99 -13.03 10.11
N LYS A 26 -12.87 -12.63 10.70
CA LYS A 26 -12.25 -13.33 11.83
C LYS A 26 -13.23 -13.38 13.02
N PRO A 27 -13.22 -14.45 13.84
CA PRO A 27 -14.19 -14.63 14.94
C PRO A 27 -14.30 -13.42 15.87
N ILE A 28 -13.16 -12.84 16.25
CA ILE A 28 -13.13 -11.65 17.14
C ILE A 28 -13.80 -10.43 16.51
N GLN A 29 -13.64 -10.21 15.20
CA GLN A 29 -14.30 -9.12 14.48
C GLN A 29 -15.81 -9.35 14.40
N ARG A 30 -16.27 -10.60 14.24
CA ARG A 30 -17.69 -10.96 14.27
C ARG A 30 -18.29 -10.63 15.63
N PHE A 31 -17.62 -11.05 16.69
CA PHE A 31 -18.06 -10.78 18.06
C PHE A 31 -18.16 -9.28 18.34
N SER A 32 -17.15 -8.49 17.95
CA SER A 32 -17.17 -7.03 18.10
C SER A 32 -18.36 -6.39 17.39
N TRP A 33 -18.67 -6.83 16.15
CA TRP A 33 -19.80 -6.31 15.39
C TRP A 33 -21.16 -6.71 16.00
N ILE A 34 -21.25 -7.94 16.55
CA ILE A 34 -22.48 -8.38 17.27
C ILE A 34 -22.75 -7.45 18.44
N LEU A 35 -21.74 -7.13 19.24
CA LEU A 35 -21.89 -6.20 20.38
C LEU A 35 -22.33 -4.82 19.89
N VAL A 36 -21.68 -4.25 18.88
CA VAL A 36 -22.06 -2.94 18.32
C VAL A 36 -23.53 -2.93 17.86
N LEU A 37 -23.98 -3.99 17.20
CA LEU A 37 -25.32 -4.08 16.67
C LEU A 37 -26.40 -4.33 17.76
N ILE A 38 -26.02 -4.99 18.85
CA ILE A 38 -26.91 -5.15 20.03
C ILE A 38 -27.08 -3.84 20.78
N PHE A 39 -25.99 -3.14 21.09
CA PHE A 39 -26.00 -1.94 21.92
C PHE A 39 -26.37 -0.66 21.16
N VAL A 40 -26.11 -0.59 19.85
CA VAL A 40 -26.36 0.57 19.01
C VAL A 40 -27.06 0.13 17.70
N PRO A 41 -28.31 -0.36 17.77
CA PRO A 41 -28.91 -1.13 16.68
C PRO A 41 -29.00 -0.38 15.35
N VAL A 42 -29.59 0.80 15.29
CA VAL A 42 -29.81 1.52 14.03
C VAL A 42 -28.52 2.11 13.47
N LEU A 43 -27.80 2.89 14.29
CA LEU A 43 -26.54 3.50 13.87
C LEU A 43 -25.46 2.45 13.62
N GLY A 44 -25.43 1.39 14.45
CA GLY A 44 -24.52 0.25 14.29
C GLY A 44 -24.75 -0.49 12.97
N LEU A 45 -26.01 -0.68 12.54
CA LEU A 45 -26.32 -1.29 11.25
C LEU A 45 -25.85 -0.40 10.08
N VAL A 46 -26.12 0.88 10.13
CA VAL A 46 -25.63 1.82 9.11
C VAL A 46 -24.12 1.78 9.05
N PHE A 47 -23.44 1.82 10.20
CA PHE A 47 -21.99 1.76 10.28
C PHE A 47 -21.45 0.40 9.79
N TYR A 48 -22.11 -0.71 10.13
CA TYR A 48 -21.77 -2.05 9.63
C TYR A 48 -21.88 -2.13 8.09
N LEU A 49 -22.95 -1.61 7.51
CA LEU A 49 -23.15 -1.61 6.06
C LEU A 49 -22.11 -0.75 5.32
N LEU A 50 -21.68 0.35 5.91
CA LEU A 50 -20.70 1.27 5.33
C LEU A 50 -19.26 0.80 5.48
N VAL A 51 -18.92 0.23 6.65
CA VAL A 51 -17.54 -0.05 7.04
C VAL A 51 -17.32 -1.52 7.35
N GLY A 52 -18.33 -2.21 7.86
CA GLY A 52 -18.24 -3.60 8.35
C GLY A 52 -18.41 -4.67 7.27
N SER A 53 -19.08 -4.41 6.16
CA SER A 53 -19.41 -5.44 5.18
C SER A 53 -18.33 -5.63 4.14
N ASP A 54 -17.62 -6.77 4.17
CA ASP A 54 -16.61 -7.16 3.17
C ASP A 54 -17.26 -7.83 1.95
N SER A 55 -18.44 -8.47 2.14
CA SER A 55 -19.12 -9.27 1.11
C SER A 55 -19.43 -8.51 -0.17
N TYR A 56 -19.76 -7.23 -0.07
CA TYR A 56 -20.01 -6.40 -1.25
C TYR A 56 -18.78 -6.23 -2.12
N TRP A 57 -17.60 -6.04 -1.51
CA TRP A 57 -16.35 -5.86 -2.25
C TRP A 57 -15.89 -7.15 -2.89
N ASP A 58 -15.97 -8.28 -2.20
CA ASP A 58 -15.65 -9.61 -2.74
C ASP A 58 -16.56 -9.97 -3.91
N TYR A 59 -17.86 -9.71 -3.80
CA TYR A 59 -18.81 -9.89 -4.90
C TYR A 59 -18.44 -9.00 -6.09
N LYS A 60 -18.09 -7.74 -5.86
CA LYS A 60 -17.71 -6.81 -6.92
C LYS A 60 -16.41 -7.24 -7.60
N LYS A 61 -15.38 -7.64 -6.85
CA LYS A 61 -14.13 -8.21 -7.39
C LYS A 61 -14.42 -9.41 -8.29
N SER A 62 -15.16 -10.40 -7.81
CA SER A 62 -15.52 -11.61 -8.57
C SER A 62 -16.32 -11.29 -9.84
N ARG A 63 -17.21 -10.30 -9.79
CA ARG A 63 -17.98 -9.83 -10.95
C ARG A 63 -17.09 -9.17 -11.99
N ILE A 64 -16.12 -8.34 -11.57
CA ILE A 64 -15.16 -7.68 -12.46
C ILE A 64 -14.26 -8.73 -13.12
N GLN A 65 -13.72 -9.66 -12.36
CA GLN A 65 -12.88 -10.75 -12.88
C GLN A 65 -13.63 -11.59 -13.93
N ARG A 66 -14.87 -12.01 -13.63
CA ARG A 66 -15.70 -12.75 -14.61
C ARG A 66 -15.98 -11.95 -15.88
N ARG A 67 -16.34 -10.65 -15.72
CA ARG A 67 -16.66 -9.77 -16.85
C ARG A 67 -15.46 -9.51 -17.78
N HIS A 68 -14.26 -9.49 -17.23
CA HIS A 68 -13.03 -9.17 -17.96
C HIS A 68 -12.08 -10.38 -18.06
N SER A 69 -12.61 -11.60 -17.89
CA SER A 69 -11.78 -12.83 -17.85
C SER A 69 -10.89 -13.00 -19.09
N ALA A 70 -11.38 -12.68 -20.28
CA ALA A 70 -10.58 -12.76 -21.51
C ALA A 70 -9.37 -11.79 -21.49
N LEU A 71 -9.57 -10.59 -20.94
CA LEU A 71 -8.49 -9.60 -20.82
C LEU A 71 -7.45 -10.02 -19.79
N PHE A 72 -7.89 -10.57 -18.64
CA PHE A 72 -6.97 -11.10 -17.62
C PHE A 72 -6.17 -12.30 -18.17
N LYS A 73 -6.77 -13.18 -18.98
CA LYS A 73 -6.04 -14.25 -19.67
C LYS A 73 -5.00 -13.73 -20.67
N ASP A 74 -5.31 -12.65 -21.39
CA ASP A 74 -4.34 -12.04 -22.31
C ASP A 74 -3.18 -11.41 -21.53
N LEU A 75 -3.44 -10.74 -20.39
CA LEU A 75 -2.40 -10.25 -19.49
C LEU A 75 -1.52 -11.39 -18.96
N GLU A 76 -2.13 -12.48 -18.47
CA GLU A 76 -1.39 -13.66 -18.01
C GLU A 76 -0.46 -14.21 -19.10
N ARG A 77 -0.90 -14.26 -20.38
CA ARG A 77 -0.06 -14.72 -21.50
C ARG A 77 1.10 -13.78 -21.77
N ILE A 78 0.86 -12.46 -21.76
CA ILE A 78 1.92 -11.46 -21.94
C ILE A 78 2.95 -11.57 -20.82
N MET A 79 2.49 -11.67 -19.57
CA MET A 79 3.37 -11.79 -18.40
C MET A 79 4.14 -13.12 -18.40
N ALA A 80 3.54 -14.22 -18.84
CA ALA A 80 4.22 -15.51 -18.96
C ALA A 80 5.36 -15.48 -19.97
N ALA A 81 5.21 -14.70 -21.05
CA ALA A 81 6.27 -14.52 -22.04
C ALA A 81 7.46 -13.67 -21.55
N SER A 82 7.23 -12.82 -20.55
CA SER A 82 8.28 -11.99 -19.88
C SER A 82 8.95 -12.72 -18.72
N ASN A 83 8.52 -13.94 -18.36
CA ASN A 83 8.98 -14.67 -17.20
C ASN A 83 10.35 -15.31 -17.48
N GLN A 84 11.41 -14.70 -16.97
CA GLN A 84 12.72 -15.33 -16.90
C GLN A 84 12.72 -16.29 -15.69
N SER A 85 12.84 -17.59 -15.95
CA SER A 85 12.92 -18.59 -14.88
C SER A 85 14.24 -18.49 -14.14
N ALA A 86 14.25 -17.89 -12.96
CA ALA A 86 15.35 -18.08 -12.02
C ALA A 86 15.32 -19.52 -11.50
N GLU A 87 16.44 -20.22 -11.60
CA GLU A 87 16.52 -21.65 -11.27
C GLU A 87 16.31 -21.95 -9.78
N GLU A 88 16.59 -20.99 -8.86
CA GLU A 88 16.36 -21.16 -7.41
C GLU A 88 15.70 -19.93 -6.79
N LEU A 89 14.39 -20.02 -6.55
CA LEU A 89 13.65 -19.03 -5.77
C LEU A 89 13.68 -19.37 -4.27
N SER A 90 13.92 -18.38 -3.43
CA SER A 90 13.75 -18.51 -1.99
C SER A 90 12.30 -18.88 -1.62
N ALA A 91 12.09 -19.44 -0.43
CA ALA A 91 10.75 -19.79 0.04
C ALA A 91 9.77 -18.59 0.00
N ALA A 92 10.23 -17.39 0.35
CA ALA A 92 9.42 -16.17 0.29
C ALA A 92 9.05 -15.79 -1.15
N GLN A 93 10.00 -15.86 -2.08
CA GLN A 93 9.77 -15.59 -3.51
C GLN A 93 8.80 -16.60 -4.14
N LEU A 94 8.92 -17.89 -3.77
CA LEU A 94 7.99 -18.94 -4.20
C LEU A 94 6.56 -18.70 -3.72
N ILE A 95 6.40 -18.27 -2.47
CA ILE A 95 5.08 -17.93 -1.91
C ILE A 95 4.49 -16.73 -2.65
N ASN A 96 5.26 -15.68 -2.87
CA ASN A 96 4.83 -14.53 -3.64
C ASN A 96 4.43 -14.93 -5.08
N LYS A 97 5.21 -15.78 -5.74
CA LYS A 97 4.87 -16.32 -7.06
C LYS A 97 3.57 -17.10 -7.06
N LYS A 98 3.39 -18.00 -6.10
CA LYS A 98 2.20 -18.87 -6.02
C LYS A 98 0.93 -18.11 -5.61
N TYR A 99 1.04 -17.21 -4.64
CA TYR A 99 -0.11 -16.49 -4.07
C TYR A 99 -0.47 -15.22 -4.83
N CYS A 100 0.54 -14.45 -5.22
CA CYS A 100 0.33 -13.14 -5.87
C CYS A 100 0.40 -13.22 -7.38
N GLY A 101 0.91 -14.32 -7.96
CA GLY A 101 1.27 -14.37 -9.38
C GLY A 101 2.44 -13.46 -9.73
N SER A 102 3.21 -13.04 -8.74
CA SER A 102 4.34 -12.15 -8.85
C SER A 102 5.50 -12.81 -9.62
N ILE A 103 6.05 -12.11 -10.60
CA ILE A 103 7.14 -12.62 -11.43
C ILE A 103 8.47 -12.19 -10.82
N PHE A 104 9.45 -13.07 -10.86
CA PHE A 104 10.82 -12.75 -10.52
C PHE A 104 11.61 -12.45 -11.80
N THR A 105 12.23 -11.29 -11.88
CA THR A 105 13.01 -10.83 -13.04
C THR A 105 14.40 -10.42 -12.60
N THR A 106 15.40 -10.53 -13.48
CA THR A 106 16.82 -10.30 -13.14
C THR A 106 17.48 -9.21 -13.97
N ASP A 107 16.73 -8.57 -14.85
CA ASP A 107 17.17 -7.60 -15.83
C ASP A 107 16.74 -6.16 -15.50
N ASN A 108 16.75 -5.81 -14.21
CA ASN A 108 16.27 -4.51 -13.77
C ASN A 108 17.39 -3.60 -13.30
N GLU A 109 17.13 -2.30 -13.36
CA GLU A 109 17.88 -1.22 -12.75
C GLU A 109 16.97 -0.43 -11.82
N VAL A 110 17.50 0.01 -10.67
CA VAL A 110 16.74 0.77 -9.67
C VAL A 110 17.50 2.03 -9.26
N GLU A 111 16.77 3.11 -9.10
CA GLU A 111 17.21 4.32 -8.41
C GLU A 111 16.30 4.55 -7.21
N ILE A 112 16.89 4.72 -6.01
CA ILE A 112 16.15 4.86 -4.75
C ILE A 112 16.21 6.30 -4.27
N TYR A 113 15.06 6.99 -4.26
CA TYR A 113 14.94 8.33 -3.72
C TYR A 113 14.51 8.30 -2.26
N THR A 114 15.18 9.08 -1.43
CA THR A 114 14.90 9.21 0.01
C THR A 114 14.25 10.55 0.37
N ASN A 115 14.10 11.44 -0.60
CA ASN A 115 13.45 12.74 -0.48
C ASN A 115 12.58 13.06 -1.70
N GLY A 116 11.61 13.95 -1.53
CA GLY A 116 10.66 14.29 -2.59
C GLY A 116 11.26 15.15 -3.69
N ARG A 117 12.25 16.00 -3.39
CA ARG A 117 12.83 16.93 -4.37
C ARG A 117 13.50 16.16 -5.52
N ASP A 118 14.37 15.22 -5.19
CA ASP A 118 15.05 14.40 -6.20
C ASP A 118 14.05 13.54 -6.98
N LYS A 119 13.09 12.93 -6.26
CA LYS A 119 12.04 12.11 -6.89
C LYS A 119 11.21 12.91 -7.90
N PHE A 120 10.72 14.11 -7.54
CA PHE A 120 9.87 14.87 -8.45
C PHE A 120 10.66 15.48 -9.61
N THR A 121 11.91 15.93 -9.38
CA THR A 121 12.80 16.40 -10.46
C THR A 121 12.97 15.32 -11.54
N ASN A 122 13.31 14.09 -11.13
CA ASN A 122 13.50 12.98 -12.06
C ASN A 122 12.18 12.52 -12.70
N LEU A 123 11.09 12.41 -11.92
CA LEU A 123 9.78 12.05 -12.43
C LEU A 123 9.31 13.04 -13.51
N PHE A 124 9.42 14.34 -13.26
CA PHE A 124 8.97 15.36 -14.22
C PHE A 124 9.83 15.38 -15.48
N ARG A 125 11.15 15.14 -15.37
CA ARG A 125 12.04 14.95 -16.51
C ARG A 125 11.56 13.77 -17.39
N ASP A 126 11.33 12.61 -16.78
CA ASP A 126 10.95 11.39 -17.51
C ASP A 126 9.52 11.51 -18.09
N LEU A 127 8.59 12.18 -17.39
CA LEU A 127 7.25 12.48 -17.95
C LEU A 127 7.31 13.38 -19.17
N LYS A 128 8.15 14.42 -19.16
CA LYS A 128 8.37 15.32 -20.31
C LYS A 128 8.98 14.58 -21.51
N ALA A 129 9.76 13.54 -21.27
CA ALA A 129 10.37 12.71 -22.30
C ALA A 129 9.44 11.63 -22.92
N ALA A 130 8.28 11.36 -22.31
CA ALA A 130 7.33 10.33 -22.75
C ALA A 130 6.90 10.48 -24.22
N GLN A 131 6.77 9.37 -24.97
CA GLN A 131 6.45 9.35 -26.39
C GLN A 131 5.11 8.64 -26.70
N GLU A 132 4.80 7.55 -25.97
CA GLU A 132 3.68 6.67 -26.30
C GLU A 132 2.53 6.80 -25.31
N HIS A 133 2.82 6.58 -24.00
CA HIS A 133 1.79 6.63 -22.99
C HIS A 133 2.32 6.95 -21.59
N ILE A 134 1.48 7.59 -20.80
CA ILE A 134 1.72 7.88 -19.38
C ILE A 134 0.55 7.34 -18.57
N HIS A 135 0.82 6.41 -17.66
CA HIS A 135 -0.14 5.88 -16.70
C HIS A 135 0.21 6.32 -15.29
N VAL A 136 -0.70 7.04 -14.64
CA VAL A 136 -0.50 7.64 -13.31
C VAL A 136 -1.54 7.11 -12.34
N GLN A 137 -1.12 6.70 -11.16
CA GLN A 137 -2.01 6.26 -10.08
C GLN A 137 -1.50 6.74 -8.74
N TYR A 138 -2.32 7.51 -8.03
CA TYR A 138 -1.99 8.00 -6.70
C TYR A 138 -3.15 7.90 -5.73
N PHE A 139 -2.82 7.65 -4.46
CA PHE A 139 -3.78 7.77 -3.37
C PHE A 139 -4.21 9.23 -3.18
N THR A 140 -3.22 10.14 -3.10
CA THR A 140 -3.47 11.58 -2.93
C THR A 140 -2.67 12.39 -3.94
N ILE A 141 -3.34 13.36 -4.56
CA ILE A 141 -2.73 14.44 -5.36
C ILE A 141 -3.27 15.76 -4.80
N HIS A 142 -2.38 16.62 -4.32
CA HIS A 142 -2.75 17.93 -3.78
C HIS A 142 -2.83 18.99 -4.88
N ASN A 143 -3.65 20.01 -4.67
CA ASN A 143 -3.73 21.19 -5.53
C ASN A 143 -2.74 22.27 -5.03
N ASP A 144 -1.46 21.93 -5.10
CA ASP A 144 -0.32 22.77 -4.74
C ASP A 144 0.64 22.91 -5.95
N SER A 145 1.82 23.51 -5.78
CA SER A 145 2.77 23.70 -6.88
C SER A 145 3.15 22.38 -7.55
N VAL A 146 3.46 21.35 -6.78
CA VAL A 146 3.87 20.02 -7.28
C VAL A 146 2.73 19.33 -8.02
N GLY A 147 1.51 19.37 -7.46
CA GLY A 147 0.34 18.79 -8.10
C GLY A 147 -0.04 19.49 -9.39
N ARG A 148 0.07 20.82 -9.41
CA ARG A 148 -0.19 21.63 -10.62
C ARG A 148 0.84 21.38 -11.69
N GLU A 149 2.13 21.29 -11.35
CA GLU A 149 3.20 20.97 -12.30
C GLU A 149 2.97 19.59 -12.92
N LEU A 150 2.66 18.57 -12.11
CA LEU A 150 2.30 17.24 -12.61
C LEU A 150 1.17 17.34 -13.63
N ILE A 151 0.06 17.97 -13.29
CA ILE A 151 -1.11 18.04 -14.17
C ILE A 151 -0.82 18.85 -15.44
N ASN A 152 -0.03 19.91 -15.37
CA ASN A 152 0.38 20.69 -16.55
C ASN A 152 1.23 19.85 -17.51
N ILE A 153 2.21 19.10 -17.04
CA ILE A 153 2.99 18.17 -17.87
C ILE A 153 2.06 17.13 -18.54
N LEU A 154 1.12 16.56 -17.79
CA LEU A 154 0.17 15.58 -18.35
C LEU A 154 -0.76 16.20 -19.41
N LYS A 155 -1.18 17.46 -19.24
CA LYS A 155 -1.97 18.21 -20.23
C LYS A 155 -1.16 18.42 -21.51
N GLU A 156 0.07 18.91 -21.39
CA GLU A 156 0.99 19.15 -22.53
C GLU A 156 1.23 17.85 -23.30
N LYS A 157 1.53 16.76 -22.62
CA LYS A 157 1.75 15.45 -23.25
C LYS A 157 0.48 14.93 -23.92
N SER A 158 -0.68 15.07 -23.31
CA SER A 158 -1.95 14.70 -23.91
C SER A 158 -2.25 15.51 -25.19
N ALA A 159 -1.97 16.82 -25.18
CA ALA A 159 -2.12 17.68 -26.37
C ALA A 159 -1.14 17.31 -27.50
N GLN A 160 0.04 16.74 -27.18
CA GLN A 160 1.02 16.21 -28.12
C GLN A 160 0.64 14.82 -28.68
N GLY A 161 -0.49 14.23 -28.25
CA GLY A 161 -0.96 12.91 -28.72
C GLY A 161 -0.50 11.72 -27.88
N VAL A 162 0.28 11.93 -26.80
CA VAL A 162 0.64 10.88 -25.84
C VAL A 162 -0.62 10.43 -25.08
N GLU A 163 -0.84 9.11 -24.98
CA GLU A 163 -1.98 8.59 -24.23
C GLU A 163 -1.79 8.79 -22.72
N VAL A 164 -2.59 9.65 -22.10
CA VAL A 164 -2.53 9.90 -20.66
C VAL A 164 -3.72 9.27 -19.94
N LYS A 165 -3.44 8.39 -18.97
CA LYS A 165 -4.44 7.82 -18.04
C LYS A 165 -4.07 8.10 -16.59
N LEU A 166 -4.98 8.72 -15.85
CA LEU A 166 -4.81 9.04 -14.44
C LEU A 166 -5.88 8.36 -13.60
N LEU A 167 -5.45 7.56 -12.62
CA LEU A 167 -6.25 6.99 -11.55
C LEU A 167 -5.97 7.72 -10.23
N TYR A 168 -7.00 8.03 -9.47
CA TYR A 168 -6.86 8.57 -8.12
C TYR A 168 -7.82 7.89 -7.15
N ASP A 169 -7.43 7.77 -5.88
CA ASP A 169 -8.35 7.32 -4.85
C ASP A 169 -9.34 8.43 -4.50
N SER A 170 -10.64 8.12 -4.58
CA SER A 170 -11.69 9.14 -4.42
C SER A 170 -11.78 9.69 -3.00
N PHE A 171 -11.35 8.92 -2.00
CA PHE A 171 -11.29 9.39 -0.61
C PHE A 171 -10.00 10.16 -0.35
N GLY A 172 -8.86 9.65 -0.78
CA GLY A 172 -7.57 10.31 -0.62
C GLY A 172 -7.51 11.70 -1.26
N CYS A 173 -8.23 11.87 -2.38
CA CYS A 173 -8.34 13.18 -3.06
C CYS A 173 -9.58 13.98 -2.70
N PHE A 174 -10.37 13.58 -1.69
CA PHE A 174 -11.65 14.24 -1.40
C PHE A 174 -11.48 15.71 -0.96
N PHE A 175 -10.51 15.96 -0.09
CA PHE A 175 -10.23 17.29 0.48
C PHE A 175 -9.08 18.04 -0.22
N THR A 176 -8.55 17.53 -1.32
CA THR A 176 -7.37 18.15 -1.97
C THR A 176 -7.71 19.23 -2.99
N PHE A 177 -8.98 19.46 -3.24
CA PHE A 177 -9.48 20.46 -4.22
C PHE A 177 -8.88 20.31 -5.64
N ILE A 178 -8.39 19.12 -5.98
CA ILE A 178 -7.72 18.81 -7.25
C ILE A 178 -8.69 18.63 -8.43
N ARG A 179 -10.00 18.55 -8.18
CA ARG A 179 -11.01 18.22 -9.21
C ARG A 179 -11.03 19.16 -10.40
N THR A 180 -10.75 20.45 -10.18
CA THR A 180 -10.66 21.45 -11.27
C THR A 180 -9.52 21.09 -12.22
N LEU A 181 -8.34 20.78 -11.71
CA LEU A 181 -7.19 20.37 -12.51
C LEU A 181 -7.45 19.04 -13.25
N PHE A 182 -8.18 18.12 -12.65
CA PHE A 182 -8.60 16.87 -13.32
C PHE A 182 -9.57 17.15 -14.47
N TRP A 183 -10.44 18.15 -14.34
CA TRP A 183 -11.30 18.58 -15.43
C TRP A 183 -10.49 19.17 -16.59
N GLU A 184 -9.52 20.04 -16.30
CA GLU A 184 -8.61 20.62 -17.32
C GLU A 184 -7.85 19.53 -18.07
N LEU A 185 -7.30 18.53 -17.37
CA LEU A 185 -6.62 17.40 -18.00
C LEU A 185 -7.56 16.64 -18.95
N LYS A 186 -8.85 16.46 -18.58
CA LYS A 186 -9.83 15.84 -19.48
C LYS A 186 -10.10 16.66 -20.73
N GLN A 187 -10.16 18.00 -20.60
CA GLN A 187 -10.32 18.90 -21.78
C GLN A 187 -9.11 18.82 -22.72
N ALA A 188 -7.92 18.59 -22.20
CA ALA A 188 -6.72 18.38 -22.99
C ALA A 188 -6.61 16.97 -23.62
N GLY A 189 -7.63 16.10 -23.47
CA GLY A 189 -7.67 14.74 -24.03
C GLY A 189 -7.26 13.63 -23.05
N GLY A 190 -6.77 13.94 -21.86
CA GLY A 190 -6.40 12.98 -20.85
C GLY A 190 -7.60 12.23 -20.25
N GLN A 191 -7.39 11.00 -19.85
CA GLN A 191 -8.42 10.16 -19.24
C GLN A 191 -8.23 10.09 -17.72
N VAL A 192 -9.18 10.60 -16.96
CA VAL A 192 -9.11 10.65 -15.48
C VAL A 192 -10.25 9.87 -14.86
N ARG A 193 -9.95 9.00 -13.88
CA ARG A 193 -10.93 8.20 -13.15
C ARG A 193 -10.64 8.12 -11.67
N GLY A 194 -11.71 8.23 -10.86
CA GLY A 194 -11.66 7.93 -9.44
C GLY A 194 -11.87 6.45 -9.16
N ILE A 195 -11.05 5.89 -8.30
CA ILE A 195 -11.20 4.53 -7.79
C ILE A 195 -12.14 4.58 -6.58
N ARG A 196 -13.08 3.64 -6.52
CA ARG A 196 -14.00 3.43 -5.39
C ARG A 196 -14.80 4.65 -4.94
N PRO A 197 -15.57 5.31 -5.83
CA PRO A 197 -16.34 6.51 -5.48
C PRO A 197 -17.60 6.23 -4.63
N TYR A 198 -17.81 4.99 -4.15
CA TYR A 198 -19.05 4.58 -3.48
C TYR A 198 -18.89 4.51 -1.96
N ALA A 199 -19.94 4.95 -1.24
CA ALA A 199 -20.00 4.94 0.22
C ALA A 199 -19.75 3.54 0.84
N ARG A 200 -20.22 2.47 0.20
CA ARG A 200 -20.00 1.07 0.64
C ARG A 200 -18.53 0.58 0.51
N ALA A 201 -17.68 1.35 -0.14
CA ALA A 201 -16.26 1.05 -0.28
C ALA A 201 -15.38 1.97 0.58
N LEU A 202 -15.95 2.69 1.54
CA LEU A 202 -15.23 3.63 2.41
C LEU A 202 -14.08 2.98 3.19
N ASN A 203 -14.20 1.70 3.51
CA ASN A 203 -13.19 0.97 4.26
C ASN A 203 -12.05 0.39 3.40
N TYR A 204 -12.16 0.44 2.08
CA TYR A 204 -11.15 -0.04 1.15
C TYR A 204 -10.54 1.12 0.40
N ARG A 205 -9.22 1.23 0.38
CA ARG A 205 -8.46 2.29 -0.31
C ARG A 205 -7.57 1.67 -1.38
N ASN A 206 -7.35 2.41 -2.43
CA ASN A 206 -6.23 2.12 -3.30
C ASN A 206 -5.06 3.01 -2.86
N HIS A 207 -4.16 2.41 -2.07
CA HIS A 207 -3.08 3.16 -1.44
C HIS A 207 -1.79 3.15 -2.29
N ARG A 208 -1.85 2.64 -3.52
CA ARG A 208 -0.71 2.61 -4.45
C ARG A 208 -0.33 4.01 -4.92
N LYS A 209 0.97 4.20 -5.16
CA LYS A 209 1.56 5.36 -5.79
C LYS A 209 2.44 4.84 -6.91
N LEU A 210 2.01 5.05 -8.15
CA LEU A 210 2.54 4.36 -9.31
C LEU A 210 2.49 5.27 -10.53
N VAL A 211 3.60 5.37 -11.26
CA VAL A 211 3.65 5.99 -12.59
C VAL A 211 4.37 5.05 -13.53
N ILE A 212 3.82 4.84 -14.72
CA ILE A 212 4.46 4.08 -15.80
C ILE A 212 4.55 4.99 -17.03
N ILE A 213 5.73 5.04 -17.62
CA ILE A 213 6.04 5.85 -18.79
C ILE A 213 6.50 4.91 -19.90
N ASP A 214 5.76 4.91 -21.02
CA ASP A 214 6.03 4.14 -22.23
C ASP A 214 6.24 2.63 -21.98
N GLY A 215 5.70 2.09 -20.88
CA GLY A 215 5.89 0.69 -20.47
C GLY A 215 7.34 0.32 -20.13
N ALA A 216 8.25 1.30 -20.02
CA ALA A 216 9.68 1.13 -19.89
C ALA A 216 10.24 1.66 -18.57
N ILE A 217 9.65 2.72 -18.04
CA ILE A 217 10.06 3.34 -16.77
C ILE A 217 8.89 3.26 -15.80
N GLY A 218 9.16 2.79 -14.57
CA GLY A 218 8.20 2.70 -13.49
C GLY A 218 8.62 3.52 -12.28
N TYR A 219 7.72 4.28 -11.68
CA TYR A 219 7.91 4.93 -10.38
C TYR A 219 6.94 4.36 -9.38
N LEU A 220 7.42 4.00 -8.18
CA LEU A 220 6.57 3.54 -7.07
C LEU A 220 7.21 3.81 -5.71
N GLY A 221 6.41 3.87 -4.65
CA GLY A 221 6.91 4.05 -3.29
C GLY A 221 5.93 4.73 -2.35
N GLY A 222 6.43 5.30 -1.25
CA GLY A 222 5.60 5.89 -0.20
C GLY A 222 5.06 7.29 -0.52
N MET A 223 5.74 8.06 -1.39
CA MET A 223 5.44 9.47 -1.65
C MET A 223 4.18 9.65 -2.51
N ASN A 224 3.19 10.39 -2.01
CA ASN A 224 2.11 10.93 -2.84
C ASN A 224 2.58 12.16 -3.64
N VAL A 225 1.64 12.92 -4.21
CA VAL A 225 1.93 14.17 -4.92
C VAL A 225 1.52 15.36 -4.06
N GLY A 226 2.51 16.17 -3.67
CA GLY A 226 2.31 17.36 -2.85
C GLY A 226 3.61 17.99 -2.40
N GLU A 227 3.59 19.31 -2.16
CA GLU A 227 4.75 20.12 -1.74
C GLU A 227 5.41 19.60 -0.46
N HIS A 228 4.61 19.10 0.48
CA HIS A 228 5.12 18.63 1.77
C HIS A 228 6.09 17.43 1.65
N TYR A 229 6.07 16.70 0.54
CA TYR A 229 7.08 15.67 0.27
C TYR A 229 8.43 16.27 -0.14
N GLN A 230 8.46 17.49 -0.68
CA GLN A 230 9.67 18.23 -1.05
C GLN A 230 10.19 19.09 0.09
N ASP A 231 9.30 19.88 0.68
CA ASP A 231 9.66 20.97 1.58
C ASP A 231 9.35 20.69 3.05
N GLY A 232 8.75 19.51 3.33
CA GLY A 232 8.33 19.15 4.68
C GLY A 232 7.02 19.82 5.12
N VAL A 233 6.72 19.71 6.41
CA VAL A 233 5.52 20.30 7.04
C VAL A 233 5.94 21.06 8.29
N ARG A 234 5.58 22.34 8.40
CA ARG A 234 5.86 23.19 9.59
C ARG A 234 7.34 23.16 10.00
N GLY A 235 8.25 23.18 9.01
CA GLY A 235 9.70 23.14 9.24
C GLY A 235 10.24 21.73 9.60
N MET A 236 9.41 20.71 9.65
CA MET A 236 9.84 19.33 9.86
C MET A 236 10.05 18.62 8.52
N TYR A 237 11.19 17.97 8.38
CA TYR A 237 11.52 17.17 7.22
C TYR A 237 10.54 15.98 7.04
N TRP A 238 10.15 15.71 5.79
CA TRP A 238 9.32 14.56 5.42
C TRP A 238 10.19 13.47 4.82
N ARG A 239 10.52 12.46 5.62
CA ARG A 239 11.36 11.32 5.23
C ARG A 239 10.49 10.22 4.62
N ASP A 240 10.65 9.97 3.34
CA ASP A 240 9.95 8.88 2.65
C ASP A 240 10.90 8.19 1.65
N SER A 241 10.46 7.11 1.00
CA SER A 241 11.23 6.40 -0.02
C SER A 241 10.39 6.13 -1.25
N HIS A 242 11.02 6.30 -2.42
CA HIS A 242 10.39 6.07 -3.72
C HIS A 242 11.42 5.47 -4.68
N LEU A 243 10.96 4.68 -5.62
CA LEU A 243 11.79 3.99 -6.60
C LEU A 243 11.52 4.52 -8.00
N ARG A 244 12.55 4.55 -8.82
CA ARG A 244 12.52 4.56 -10.27
C ARG A 244 13.05 3.21 -10.75
N LEU A 245 12.30 2.50 -11.54
CA LEU A 245 12.62 1.18 -12.08
C LEU A 245 12.70 1.23 -13.61
N VAL A 246 13.66 0.51 -14.16
CA VAL A 246 13.78 0.19 -15.59
C VAL A 246 14.02 -1.31 -15.69
N GLY A 247 13.38 -1.99 -16.64
CA GLY A 247 13.51 -3.43 -16.81
C GLY A 247 12.18 -4.17 -16.84
N SER A 248 12.25 -5.50 -16.86
CA SER A 248 11.06 -6.36 -17.00
C SER A 248 10.06 -6.24 -15.86
N SER A 249 10.50 -5.84 -14.65
CA SER A 249 9.60 -5.59 -13.51
C SER A 249 8.60 -4.44 -13.75
N VAL A 250 8.86 -3.54 -14.72
CA VAL A 250 7.91 -2.49 -15.12
C VAL A 250 6.65 -3.09 -15.74
N HIS A 251 6.73 -4.27 -16.34
CA HIS A 251 5.56 -4.97 -16.87
C HIS A 251 4.61 -5.42 -15.76
N ASP A 252 5.12 -5.82 -14.58
CA ASP A 252 4.27 -6.10 -13.41
C ASP A 252 3.51 -4.85 -12.97
N LEU A 253 4.20 -3.70 -12.91
CA LEU A 253 3.59 -2.41 -12.58
C LEU A 253 2.50 -2.03 -13.61
N GLN A 254 2.77 -2.27 -14.88
CA GLN A 254 1.83 -2.02 -15.97
C GLN A 254 0.59 -2.93 -15.87
N GLN A 255 0.76 -4.20 -15.54
CA GLN A 255 -0.35 -5.13 -15.29
C GLN A 255 -1.23 -4.66 -14.11
N ILE A 256 -0.60 -4.21 -13.01
CA ILE A 256 -1.29 -3.69 -11.83
C ILE A 256 -2.15 -2.48 -12.22
N PHE A 257 -1.57 -1.50 -12.91
CA PHE A 257 -2.29 -0.31 -13.36
C PHE A 257 -3.47 -0.66 -14.27
N ILE A 258 -3.26 -1.52 -15.27
CA ILE A 258 -4.31 -1.94 -16.21
C ILE A 258 -5.46 -2.60 -15.46
N SER A 259 -5.17 -3.46 -14.48
CA SER A 259 -6.17 -4.14 -13.69
C SER A 259 -7.03 -3.16 -12.89
N ASP A 260 -6.41 -2.16 -12.26
CA ASP A 260 -7.11 -1.10 -11.52
C ASP A 260 -7.89 -0.17 -12.44
N TRP A 261 -7.34 0.12 -13.63
CA TRP A 261 -8.03 0.92 -14.66
C TRP A 261 -9.31 0.26 -15.13
N ILE A 262 -9.28 -1.05 -15.35
CA ILE A 262 -10.44 -1.86 -15.75
C ILE A 262 -11.46 -1.88 -14.61
N ALA A 263 -11.01 -2.09 -13.38
CA ALA A 263 -11.85 -2.10 -12.19
C ALA A 263 -12.63 -0.78 -11.98
N SER A 264 -12.03 0.33 -12.36
CA SER A 264 -12.62 1.67 -12.27
C SER A 264 -13.69 1.94 -13.35
N SER A 265 -13.81 1.08 -14.38
CA SER A 265 -14.69 1.28 -15.53
C SER A 265 -15.98 0.48 -15.42
N ARG A 266 -17.11 1.13 -15.77
CA ARG A 266 -18.42 0.45 -15.94
C ARG A 266 -18.65 -0.10 -17.35
N LYS A 267 -17.90 0.38 -18.35
CA LYS A 267 -18.11 0.04 -19.79
C LYS A 267 -17.15 -1.06 -20.23
N ASN A 268 -17.65 -1.99 -21.05
CA ASN A 268 -16.83 -2.99 -21.71
C ASN A 268 -15.96 -2.31 -22.79
N LYS A 269 -14.63 -2.53 -22.80
CA LYS A 269 -13.73 -1.84 -23.71
C LYS A 269 -13.01 -2.83 -24.63
N VAL A 270 -13.66 -3.21 -25.71
CA VAL A 270 -13.06 -4.03 -26.80
C VAL A 270 -11.81 -3.32 -27.38
N GLY A 271 -11.85 -2.00 -27.55
CA GLY A 271 -10.72 -1.21 -28.08
C GLY A 271 -9.47 -1.20 -27.17
N PHE A 272 -9.63 -1.36 -25.87
CA PHE A 272 -8.50 -1.44 -24.93
C PHE A 272 -7.69 -2.75 -25.12
N ARG A 273 -8.38 -3.86 -25.37
CA ARG A 273 -7.75 -5.17 -25.60
C ARG A 273 -6.84 -5.18 -26.84
N ARG A 274 -7.21 -4.45 -27.90
CA ARG A 274 -6.41 -4.33 -29.14
C ARG A 274 -5.08 -3.61 -28.90
N ARG A 275 -5.03 -2.65 -27.96
CA ARG A 275 -3.83 -1.87 -27.61
C ARG A 275 -2.98 -2.50 -26.52
N LEU A 276 -3.43 -3.62 -25.93
CA LEU A 276 -2.81 -4.19 -24.75
C LEU A 276 -1.31 -4.47 -24.95
N LYS A 277 -0.94 -5.02 -26.12
CA LYS A 277 0.46 -5.33 -26.46
C LYS A 277 1.37 -4.08 -26.48
N ASN A 278 0.83 -2.92 -26.86
CA ASN A 278 1.61 -1.68 -26.93
C ASN A 278 2.06 -1.16 -25.55
N TYR A 279 1.40 -1.61 -24.47
CA TYR A 279 1.78 -1.25 -23.11
C TYR A 279 2.93 -2.09 -22.55
N PHE A 280 3.37 -3.12 -23.27
CA PHE A 280 4.42 -4.06 -22.87
C PHE A 280 5.47 -4.14 -23.99
N PRO A 281 6.26 -3.08 -24.17
CA PRO A 281 7.28 -3.08 -25.23
C PRO A 281 8.37 -4.10 -24.90
N SER A 282 8.83 -4.83 -25.92
CA SER A 282 10.06 -5.61 -25.82
C SER A 282 11.24 -4.66 -26.00
N ARG A 283 12.08 -4.53 -24.98
CA ARG A 283 13.31 -3.72 -25.00
C ARG A 283 14.46 -4.53 -24.43
N GLU A 284 15.67 -4.24 -24.87
CA GLU A 284 16.88 -4.66 -24.18
C GLU A 284 16.94 -3.88 -22.85
N ASN A 285 17.05 -4.60 -21.75
CA ASN A 285 17.06 -4.02 -20.42
C ASN A 285 18.51 -3.93 -19.92
N PRO A 286 18.94 -2.76 -19.42
CA PRO A 286 20.34 -2.53 -19.07
C PRO A 286 20.77 -3.10 -17.72
N GLY A 287 19.82 -3.58 -16.91
CA GLY A 287 20.05 -3.92 -15.51
C GLY A 287 20.34 -5.39 -15.25
N TYR A 288 20.82 -5.67 -14.05
CA TYR A 288 21.10 -7.04 -13.54
C TYR A 288 20.48 -7.27 -12.15
N LEU A 289 19.57 -6.41 -11.71
CA LEU A 289 19.02 -6.47 -10.36
C LEU A 289 17.88 -7.48 -10.25
N PRO A 290 18.05 -8.55 -9.43
CA PRO A 290 16.98 -9.48 -9.11
C PRO A 290 15.84 -8.77 -8.37
N THR A 291 14.63 -8.81 -8.94
CA THR A 291 13.49 -8.01 -8.48
C THR A 291 12.20 -8.81 -8.52
N GLN A 292 11.37 -8.64 -7.51
CA GLN A 292 10.02 -9.18 -7.46
C GLN A 292 9.02 -8.11 -7.04
N VAL A 293 8.06 -7.78 -7.91
CA VAL A 293 6.95 -6.88 -7.59
C VAL A 293 5.82 -7.68 -6.97
N VAL A 294 5.43 -7.32 -5.76
CA VAL A 294 4.34 -7.97 -5.02
C VAL A 294 3.20 -6.98 -4.82
N ALA A 295 2.00 -7.34 -5.25
CA ALA A 295 0.81 -6.53 -5.04
C ALA A 295 -0.42 -7.41 -4.80
N ASN A 296 -1.38 -6.91 -4.02
CA ASN A 296 -2.71 -7.50 -3.91
C ASN A 296 -3.66 -6.82 -4.90
N GLY A 297 -4.62 -7.51 -5.45
CA GLY A 297 -5.57 -6.85 -6.36
C GLY A 297 -6.44 -7.80 -7.17
N LEU A 298 -7.04 -7.26 -8.22
CA LEU A 298 -7.99 -7.98 -9.07
C LEU A 298 -7.36 -9.05 -9.96
N TYR A 299 -6.09 -8.93 -10.28
CA TYR A 299 -5.36 -9.88 -11.11
C TYR A 299 -4.92 -11.12 -10.32
N ASN A 300 -4.98 -11.10 -8.99
CA ASN A 300 -4.61 -12.27 -8.19
C ASN A 300 -5.64 -13.37 -8.37
N LYS A 301 -5.16 -14.59 -8.66
CA LYS A 301 -5.99 -15.78 -8.85
C LYS A 301 -6.79 -16.12 -7.57
N TYR A 302 -6.19 -15.86 -6.43
CA TYR A 302 -6.83 -16.08 -5.12
C TYR A 302 -7.37 -14.75 -4.59
N ILE A 303 -8.68 -14.68 -4.34
CA ILE A 303 -9.38 -13.48 -3.82
C ILE A 303 -9.18 -13.40 -2.30
N HIS A 304 -7.96 -13.57 -1.81
CA HIS A 304 -7.67 -13.45 -0.38
C HIS A 304 -7.13 -12.05 -0.08
N ASN A 305 -7.71 -11.40 0.93
CA ASN A 305 -7.30 -10.07 1.35
C ASN A 305 -6.00 -10.08 2.19
N ASP A 306 -5.42 -11.24 2.45
CA ASP A 306 -4.26 -11.45 3.32
C ASP A 306 -2.93 -11.63 2.58
N ILE A 307 -2.89 -11.43 1.25
CA ILE A 307 -1.67 -11.56 0.43
C ILE A 307 -0.52 -10.73 1.00
N MET A 308 -0.75 -9.45 1.32
CA MET A 308 0.29 -8.59 1.88
C MET A 308 0.77 -9.10 3.25
N ASN A 309 -0.17 -9.54 4.08
CA ASN A 309 0.14 -10.09 5.39
C ASN A 309 1.00 -11.36 5.30
N LEU A 310 0.66 -12.28 4.41
CA LEU A 310 1.42 -13.50 4.17
C LEU A 310 2.81 -13.22 3.58
N SER A 311 2.90 -12.29 2.63
CA SER A 311 4.18 -11.90 2.02
C SER A 311 5.12 -11.28 3.05
N TYR A 312 4.64 -10.33 3.85
CA TYR A 312 5.42 -9.73 4.93
C TYR A 312 5.78 -10.75 6.01
N PHE A 313 4.84 -11.60 6.42
CA PHE A 313 5.09 -12.66 7.39
C PHE A 313 6.24 -13.58 6.94
N ASN A 314 6.25 -14.01 5.67
CA ASN A 314 7.29 -14.88 5.15
C ASN A 314 8.66 -14.18 5.03
N LEU A 315 8.69 -12.95 4.54
CA LEU A 315 9.92 -12.15 4.44
C LEU A 315 10.51 -11.90 5.83
N ILE A 316 9.70 -11.53 6.81
CA ILE A 316 10.12 -11.31 8.20
C ILE A 316 10.70 -12.61 8.78
N ASN A 317 10.00 -13.74 8.67
CA ASN A 317 10.47 -15.02 9.21
C ASN A 317 11.69 -15.58 8.50
N GLY A 318 11.99 -15.10 7.29
CA GLY A 318 13.22 -15.42 6.55
C GLY A 318 14.49 -14.81 7.14
N ALA A 319 14.36 -13.74 7.93
CA ALA A 319 15.51 -13.02 8.50
C ALA A 319 16.30 -13.89 9.48
N ARG A 320 17.63 -13.85 9.36
CA ARG A 320 18.58 -14.66 10.18
C ARG A 320 19.59 -13.84 10.96
N LYS A 321 19.99 -12.67 10.44
CA LYS A 321 21.02 -11.79 11.02
C LYS A 321 20.40 -10.48 11.49
N ARG A 322 19.64 -9.80 10.61
CA ARG A 322 19.02 -8.50 10.90
C ARG A 322 17.71 -8.31 10.17
N LEU A 323 16.84 -7.52 10.81
CA LEU A 323 15.59 -7.06 10.23
C LEU A 323 15.36 -5.61 10.67
N TRP A 324 15.54 -4.65 9.75
CA TRP A 324 15.30 -3.23 10.03
C TRP A 324 14.10 -2.74 9.25
N ILE A 325 13.16 -2.11 9.93
CA ILE A 325 11.87 -1.70 9.36
C ILE A 325 11.64 -0.20 9.59
N GLN A 326 11.26 0.52 8.54
CA GLN A 326 10.71 1.87 8.61
C GLN A 326 9.24 1.83 8.23
N THR A 327 8.39 2.41 9.05
CA THR A 327 6.96 2.53 8.80
C THR A 327 6.36 3.72 9.54
N PRO A 328 5.48 4.53 8.91
CA PRO A 328 4.83 5.63 9.61
C PRO A 328 3.86 5.14 10.68
N TYR A 329 3.10 4.10 10.37
CA TYR A 329 2.07 3.55 11.24
C TYR A 329 2.43 2.12 11.62
N PHE A 330 2.36 1.83 12.92
CA PHE A 330 2.74 0.53 13.46
C PHE A 330 1.61 -0.07 14.30
N SER A 331 0.86 -0.96 13.69
CA SER A 331 -0.16 -1.80 14.33
C SER A 331 -0.26 -3.12 13.56
N PRO A 332 0.78 -3.98 13.67
CA PRO A 332 0.89 -5.20 12.89
C PRO A 332 -0.20 -6.21 13.25
N SER A 333 -0.41 -7.17 12.36
CA SER A 333 -1.22 -8.35 12.70
C SER A 333 -0.53 -9.19 13.77
N GLU A 334 -1.29 -9.96 14.53
CA GLU A 334 -0.75 -10.79 15.61
C GLU A 334 0.35 -11.76 15.14
N PRO A 335 0.23 -12.47 14.00
CA PRO A 335 1.33 -13.31 13.51
C PRO A 335 2.64 -12.54 13.27
N ILE A 336 2.57 -11.34 12.70
CA ILE A 336 3.75 -10.49 12.46
C ILE A 336 4.34 -10.02 13.80
N LEU A 337 3.50 -9.61 14.75
CA LEU A 337 3.95 -9.18 16.08
C LEU A 337 4.72 -10.31 16.78
N GLN A 338 4.20 -11.53 16.76
CA GLN A 338 4.86 -12.69 17.35
C GLN A 338 6.15 -13.07 16.61
N SER A 339 6.18 -12.94 15.28
CA SER A 339 7.39 -13.17 14.48
C SER A 339 8.50 -12.20 14.87
N LEU A 340 8.21 -10.91 15.02
CA LEU A 340 9.20 -9.89 15.42
C LEU A 340 9.79 -10.19 16.80
N LYS A 341 8.95 -10.58 17.77
CA LYS A 341 9.40 -11.01 19.11
C LYS A 341 10.30 -12.24 19.02
N THR A 342 9.87 -13.25 18.29
CA THR A 342 10.60 -14.52 18.15
C THR A 342 11.96 -14.33 17.51
N LEU A 343 12.05 -13.49 16.46
CA LEU A 343 13.31 -13.18 15.81
C LEU A 343 14.30 -12.49 16.76
N ALA A 344 13.85 -11.49 17.51
CA ALA A 344 14.69 -10.80 18.50
C ALA A 344 15.17 -11.75 19.60
N LEU A 345 14.30 -12.63 20.13
CA LEU A 345 14.67 -13.65 21.12
C LEU A 345 15.64 -14.70 20.57
N ARG A 346 15.66 -14.92 19.26
CA ARG A 346 16.64 -15.79 18.57
C ARG A 346 17.98 -15.09 18.29
N GLY A 347 18.13 -13.81 18.70
CA GLY A 347 19.36 -13.04 18.51
C GLY A 347 19.46 -12.30 17.18
N VAL A 348 18.37 -12.23 16.38
CA VAL A 348 18.32 -11.39 15.18
C VAL A 348 18.29 -9.92 15.58
N ASP A 349 19.08 -9.04 14.98
CA ASP A 349 19.05 -7.59 15.19
C ASP A 349 17.77 -6.99 14.59
N VAL A 350 16.70 -6.97 15.37
CA VAL A 350 15.40 -6.42 14.94
C VAL A 350 15.28 -4.97 15.38
N ARG A 351 15.13 -4.06 14.39
CA ARG A 351 14.97 -2.62 14.63
C ARG A 351 13.72 -2.10 13.93
N ILE A 352 12.91 -1.33 14.66
CA ILE A 352 11.71 -0.70 14.12
C ILE A 352 11.82 0.80 14.28
N MET A 353 11.66 1.54 13.18
CA MET A 353 11.63 2.99 13.17
C MET A 353 10.25 3.49 12.79
N THR A 354 9.69 4.37 13.63
CA THR A 354 8.42 5.06 13.35
C THR A 354 8.57 6.57 13.51
N SER A 355 7.54 7.32 13.12
CA SER A 355 7.53 8.77 13.30
C SER A 355 7.41 9.15 14.78
N ALA A 356 8.16 10.19 15.21
CA ALA A 356 7.88 10.85 16.48
C ALA A 356 6.68 11.80 16.38
N TYR A 357 6.47 12.35 15.18
CA TYR A 357 5.39 13.27 14.84
C TYR A 357 4.54 12.69 13.73
N TYR A 358 3.23 12.86 13.82
CA TYR A 358 2.28 12.45 12.81
C TYR A 358 1.61 13.70 12.22
N ALA A 359 1.68 13.86 10.92
CA ALA A 359 1.07 14.98 10.23
C ALA A 359 -0.47 14.95 10.33
N PHE A 360 -1.04 13.74 10.37
CA PHE A 360 -2.48 13.49 10.45
C PHE A 360 -2.78 12.47 11.53
N GLY A 361 -3.86 12.70 12.32
CA GLY A 361 -4.32 11.76 13.34
C GLY A 361 -3.40 11.61 14.56
N GLY A 362 -2.50 12.55 14.81
CA GLY A 362 -1.45 12.64 15.81
C GLY A 362 -1.49 11.68 17.00
N LEU A 363 -2.25 12.02 18.05
CA LEU A 363 -2.33 11.23 19.28
C LEU A 363 -2.95 9.83 19.07
N PHE A 364 -3.85 9.68 18.11
CA PHE A 364 -4.50 8.39 17.82
C PHE A 364 -3.47 7.36 17.34
N HIS A 365 -2.74 7.67 16.28
CA HIS A 365 -1.72 6.76 15.74
C HIS A 365 -0.54 6.56 16.72
N HIS A 366 -0.19 7.60 17.48
CA HIS A 366 0.85 7.51 18.50
C HIS A 366 0.49 6.48 19.58
N ASN A 367 -0.72 6.55 20.13
CA ASN A 367 -1.18 5.65 21.19
C ASN A 367 -1.30 4.20 20.67
N ILE A 368 -1.84 4.00 19.46
CA ILE A 368 -1.87 2.67 18.84
C ILE A 368 -0.45 2.10 18.70
N ALA A 369 0.47 2.85 18.12
CA ALA A 369 1.84 2.39 17.92
C ALA A 369 2.51 2.05 19.27
N ASN A 370 2.37 2.88 20.28
CA ASN A 370 2.98 2.66 21.60
C ASN A 370 2.46 1.37 22.27
N TYR A 371 1.17 1.04 22.12
CA TYR A 371 0.59 -0.20 22.62
C TYR A 371 1.34 -1.44 22.10
N TYR A 372 1.64 -1.48 20.79
CA TYR A 372 2.36 -2.60 20.16
C TYR A 372 3.87 -2.54 20.43
N LEU A 373 4.48 -1.36 20.34
CA LEU A 373 5.93 -1.18 20.51
C LEU A 373 6.40 -1.56 21.91
N ARG A 374 5.58 -1.28 22.95
CA ARG A 374 5.87 -1.70 24.33
C ARG A 374 6.05 -3.21 24.43
N GLN A 375 5.23 -3.98 23.74
CA GLN A 375 5.30 -5.44 23.75
C GLN A 375 6.57 -5.97 23.09
N LEU A 376 7.12 -5.24 22.11
CA LEU A 376 8.30 -5.63 21.34
C LEU A 376 9.60 -5.32 22.10
N ILE A 377 9.70 -4.16 22.73
CA ILE A 377 10.91 -3.75 23.47
C ILE A 377 11.23 -4.77 24.57
N GLY A 378 10.22 -5.31 25.27
CA GLY A 378 10.40 -6.37 26.28
C GLY A 378 10.97 -7.68 25.73
N SER A 379 10.97 -7.87 24.41
CA SER A 379 11.52 -9.06 23.73
C SER A 379 12.88 -8.81 23.05
N GLY A 380 13.49 -7.64 23.29
CA GLY A 380 14.80 -7.29 22.69
C GLY A 380 14.75 -6.58 21.35
N VAL A 381 13.55 -6.26 20.84
CA VAL A 381 13.41 -5.42 19.64
C VAL A 381 13.80 -3.98 19.97
N ARG A 382 14.68 -3.40 19.16
CA ARG A 382 15.09 -1.99 19.29
C ARG A 382 14.12 -1.09 18.56
N VAL A 383 13.61 -0.06 19.22
CA VAL A 383 12.60 0.84 18.67
C VAL A 383 13.12 2.26 18.62
N PHE A 384 12.95 2.90 17.46
CA PHE A 384 13.41 4.24 17.17
C PHE A 384 12.25 5.16 16.79
N LYS A 385 12.22 6.37 17.35
CA LYS A 385 11.31 7.46 16.97
C LYS A 385 12.09 8.50 16.20
N TYR A 386 11.87 8.57 14.88
CA TYR A 386 12.50 9.58 14.02
C TYR A 386 12.04 10.97 14.42
N ARG A 387 12.99 11.92 14.59
CA ARG A 387 12.72 13.24 15.17
C ARG A 387 11.95 14.21 14.27
N ALA A 388 11.63 13.80 13.06
CA ALA A 388 10.74 14.48 12.13
C ALA A 388 9.63 13.55 11.66
N ILE A 389 9.08 13.73 10.45
CA ILE A 389 8.02 12.86 9.92
C ILE A 389 8.68 11.69 9.19
N MET A 390 8.55 10.47 9.74
CA MET A 390 8.91 9.23 9.06
C MET A 390 7.71 8.71 8.29
N HIS A 391 7.81 8.66 6.97
CA HIS A 391 6.75 8.12 6.12
C HIS A 391 7.24 7.00 5.17
N ALA A 392 8.51 6.60 5.24
CA ALA A 392 9.04 5.49 4.47
C ALA A 392 8.37 4.16 4.87
N LYS A 393 8.20 3.26 3.90
CA LYS A 393 7.72 1.90 4.05
C LYS A 393 8.76 0.98 3.45
N THR A 394 9.74 0.63 4.28
CA THR A 394 10.91 -0.13 3.86
C THR A 394 11.26 -1.21 4.87
N MET A 395 11.82 -2.30 4.38
CA MET A 395 12.29 -3.40 5.20
C MET A 395 13.61 -3.92 4.65
N LEU A 396 14.65 -3.86 5.45
CA LEU A 396 15.98 -4.37 5.15
C LEU A 396 16.15 -5.71 5.86
N ILE A 397 16.51 -6.74 5.11
CA ILE A 397 16.59 -8.13 5.57
C ILE A 397 17.99 -8.64 5.31
N ASP A 398 18.66 -9.08 6.34
CA ASP A 398 20.01 -9.64 6.32
C ASP A 398 21.01 -8.76 5.52
N ASP A 399 21.78 -9.36 4.61
CA ASP A 399 22.83 -8.66 3.87
C ASP A 399 22.43 -8.35 2.41
N ASP A 400 21.32 -8.93 1.91
CA ASP A 400 20.93 -8.87 0.49
C ASP A 400 19.46 -8.50 0.22
N GLY A 401 18.57 -8.62 1.21
CA GLY A 401 17.15 -8.36 1.05
C GLY A 401 16.77 -6.90 1.31
N LEU A 402 16.02 -6.28 0.40
CA LEU A 402 15.44 -4.94 0.59
C LEU A 402 14.04 -4.88 0.01
N CYS A 403 13.08 -4.41 0.82
CA CYS A 403 11.72 -4.09 0.37
C CYS A 403 11.49 -2.57 0.41
N VAL A 404 10.90 -2.04 -0.66
CA VAL A 404 10.42 -0.65 -0.72
C VAL A 404 9.04 -0.62 -1.36
N GLY A 405 8.08 0.11 -0.79
CA GLY A 405 6.74 0.14 -1.36
C GLY A 405 5.77 1.11 -0.70
N THR A 406 4.50 0.74 -0.78
CA THR A 406 3.39 1.54 -0.25
C THR A 406 2.84 1.02 1.08
N VAL A 407 3.24 -0.19 1.47
CA VAL A 407 2.65 -1.00 2.56
C VAL A 407 3.06 -0.47 3.93
N ASN A 408 2.14 0.08 4.68
CA ASN A 408 2.35 0.36 6.10
C ASN A 408 2.31 -0.95 6.91
N LEU A 409 3.10 -1.04 7.98
CA LEU A 409 3.05 -2.19 8.88
C LEU A 409 1.89 -2.06 9.88
N ASN A 410 0.68 -1.97 9.33
CA ASN A 410 -0.57 -1.94 10.07
C ASN A 410 -1.60 -2.91 9.47
N VAL A 411 -2.58 -3.32 10.27
CA VAL A 411 -3.62 -4.28 9.85
C VAL A 411 -4.36 -3.81 8.60
N ARG A 412 -4.56 -2.49 8.48
CA ARG A 412 -5.29 -1.92 7.35
C ARG A 412 -4.57 -2.15 6.02
N SER A 413 -3.28 -1.80 5.90
CA SER A 413 -2.47 -2.02 4.69
C SER A 413 -2.26 -3.51 4.42
N LEU A 414 -2.10 -4.31 5.47
CA LEU A 414 -1.85 -5.74 5.33
C LEU A 414 -3.07 -6.55 4.89
N GLU A 415 -4.32 -6.10 5.20
CA GLU A 415 -5.52 -6.92 5.01
C GLU A 415 -6.60 -6.25 4.13
N ARG A 416 -6.57 -4.92 3.91
CA ARG A 416 -7.71 -4.21 3.30
C ARG A 416 -7.38 -3.32 2.12
N ASP A 417 -6.31 -2.53 2.22
CA ASP A 417 -5.97 -1.58 1.18
C ASP A 417 -5.30 -2.29 0.00
N ASP A 418 -5.47 -1.75 -1.22
CA ASP A 418 -4.69 -2.19 -2.36
C ASP A 418 -3.31 -1.54 -2.26
N GLU A 419 -2.32 -2.37 -2.10
CA GLU A 419 -0.93 -2.01 -1.85
C GLU A 419 -0.01 -2.67 -2.87
N LEU A 420 1.25 -2.23 -2.90
CA LEU A 420 2.33 -2.89 -3.61
C LEU A 420 3.68 -2.62 -2.95
N PHE A 421 4.63 -3.52 -3.11
CA PHE A 421 6.03 -3.33 -2.78
C PHE A 421 6.93 -4.06 -3.78
N VAL A 422 8.18 -3.67 -3.81
CA VAL A 422 9.23 -4.35 -4.57
C VAL A 422 10.21 -4.96 -3.58
N TYR A 423 10.51 -6.23 -3.80
CA TYR A 423 11.58 -6.94 -3.11
C TYR A 423 12.77 -7.06 -4.05
N PHE A 424 13.93 -6.60 -3.60
CA PHE A 424 15.22 -6.75 -4.26
C PHE A 424 16.06 -7.77 -3.52
N GLN A 425 16.84 -8.55 -4.27
CA GLN A 425 17.86 -9.41 -3.72
C GLN A 425 19.23 -8.97 -4.29
N SER A 426 19.90 -8.08 -3.55
CA SER A 426 21.17 -7.49 -3.94
C SER A 426 21.92 -6.97 -2.73
N GLU A 427 23.14 -7.41 -2.55
CA GLU A 427 24.04 -6.90 -1.50
C GLU A 427 24.37 -5.41 -1.69
N GLN A 428 24.51 -4.96 -2.93
CA GLN A 428 24.82 -3.57 -3.24
C GLN A 428 23.70 -2.64 -2.80
N GLU A 429 22.47 -2.92 -3.22
CA GLU A 429 21.29 -2.11 -2.89
C GLU A 429 20.98 -2.17 -1.39
N ASN A 430 21.10 -3.36 -0.80
CA ASN A 430 20.95 -3.54 0.64
C ASN A 430 21.97 -2.70 1.42
N ARG A 431 23.26 -2.77 1.07
CA ARG A 431 24.33 -2.00 1.72
C ARG A 431 24.14 -0.49 1.55
N GLY A 432 23.76 -0.04 0.35
CA GLY A 432 23.40 1.34 0.08
C GLY A 432 22.30 1.83 1.02
N TYR A 433 21.22 1.07 1.10
CA TYR A 433 20.08 1.43 1.94
C TYR A 433 20.35 1.23 3.45
N GLN A 434 21.24 0.33 3.83
CA GLN A 434 21.71 0.21 5.22
C GLN A 434 22.36 1.52 5.72
N ASN A 435 23.10 2.23 4.85
CA ASN A 435 23.67 3.53 5.21
C ASN A 435 22.59 4.58 5.43
N VAL A 436 21.52 4.55 4.63
CA VAL A 436 20.33 5.40 4.84
C VAL A 436 19.69 5.12 6.21
N PHE A 437 19.51 3.86 6.59
CA PHE A 437 19.01 3.49 7.93
C PHE A 437 19.93 4.01 9.05
N LYS A 438 21.26 3.90 8.88
CA LYS A 438 22.21 4.37 9.89
C LYS A 438 22.12 5.88 10.11
N GLU A 439 21.96 6.67 9.05
CA GLU A 439 21.73 8.12 9.16
C GLU A 439 20.37 8.43 9.81
N ASP A 440 19.32 7.71 9.44
CA ASP A 440 18.01 7.87 10.05
C ASP A 440 18.02 7.49 11.54
N PHE A 441 18.81 6.49 11.99
CA PHE A 441 19.00 6.16 13.42
C PHE A 441 19.67 7.31 14.18
N LYS A 442 20.68 7.98 13.63
CA LYS A 442 21.31 9.16 14.24
C LYS A 442 20.30 10.30 14.50
N ASN A 443 19.33 10.43 13.59
CA ASN A 443 18.26 11.42 13.67
C ASN A 443 17.03 10.91 14.46
N SER A 444 17.18 9.84 15.22
CA SER A 444 16.10 9.21 15.98
C SER A 444 16.37 9.20 17.48
N LEU A 445 15.30 9.02 18.24
CA LEU A 445 15.37 8.69 19.66
C LEU A 445 15.11 7.19 19.80
N GLU A 446 16.07 6.45 20.32
CA GLU A 446 15.86 5.05 20.73
C GLU A 446 15.00 5.02 22.00
N LEU A 447 13.96 4.20 21.98
CA LEU A 447 13.07 4.05 23.12
C LEU A 447 13.62 2.99 24.07
N ASP A 448 13.73 3.36 25.34
CA ASP A 448 14.07 2.45 26.43
C ASP A 448 12.80 1.87 27.09
N TYR A 449 12.87 0.62 27.53
CA TYR A 449 11.80 -0.06 28.29
C TYR A 449 11.44 0.70 29.57
N ALA A 450 12.42 1.30 30.26
CA ALA A 450 12.21 2.10 31.46
C ALA A 450 11.28 3.30 31.21
N ARG A 451 11.28 3.87 30.01
CA ARG A 451 10.35 4.95 29.62
C ARG A 451 8.89 4.47 29.61
N PHE A 452 8.63 3.26 29.14
CA PHE A 452 7.27 2.68 29.17
C PHE A 452 6.83 2.27 30.58
N GLN A 453 7.77 1.87 31.45
CA GLN A 453 7.45 1.56 32.86
C GLN A 453 6.99 2.79 33.63
N LYS A 454 7.52 3.99 33.31
CA LYS A 454 7.16 5.26 33.96
C LYS A 454 5.81 5.83 33.51
N GLN A 455 5.14 5.21 32.52
CA GLN A 455 3.82 5.67 32.09
C GLN A 455 2.76 5.46 33.17
N THR A 456 1.85 6.44 33.31
CA THR A 456 0.71 6.35 34.22
C THR A 456 -0.28 5.26 33.80
N LEU A 457 -1.03 4.73 34.75
CA LEU A 457 -2.10 3.76 34.49
C LEU A 457 -3.15 4.32 33.49
N LEU A 458 -3.46 5.62 33.61
CA LEU A 458 -4.38 6.30 32.71
C LEU A 458 -3.87 6.31 31.24
N SER A 459 -2.58 6.60 31.04
CA SER A 459 -1.96 6.55 29.70
C SER A 459 -2.02 5.14 29.11
N ARG A 460 -1.74 4.11 29.93
CA ARG A 460 -1.81 2.70 29.49
C ARG A 460 -3.25 2.28 29.15
N ALA A 461 -4.23 2.71 29.95
CA ALA A 461 -5.64 2.45 29.69
C ALA A 461 -6.08 3.12 28.37
N LEU A 462 -5.67 4.38 28.14
CA LEU A 462 -5.96 5.09 26.91
C LEU A 462 -5.36 4.38 25.66
N GLU A 463 -4.08 3.98 25.74
CA GLU A 463 -3.44 3.21 24.66
C GLU A 463 -4.18 1.90 24.38
N SER A 464 -4.62 1.19 25.44
CA SER A 464 -5.38 -0.06 25.31
C SER A 464 -6.75 0.16 24.67
N VAL A 465 -7.49 1.20 25.08
CA VAL A 465 -8.79 1.54 24.47
C VAL A 465 -8.62 1.96 23.01
N VAL A 466 -7.64 2.81 22.73
CA VAL A 466 -7.38 3.30 21.36
C VAL A 466 -6.90 2.16 20.45
N SER A 467 -6.18 1.17 20.99
CA SER A 467 -5.72 0.00 20.23
C SER A 467 -6.86 -0.88 19.68
N LEU A 468 -8.06 -0.83 20.27
CA LEU A 468 -9.26 -1.50 19.73
C LEU A 468 -9.64 -0.98 18.35
N PHE A 469 -9.23 0.23 18.02
CA PHE A 469 -9.46 0.85 16.71
C PHE A 469 -8.31 0.63 15.72
N SER A 470 -7.28 -0.14 16.08
CA SER A 470 -6.15 -0.44 15.19
C SER A 470 -6.54 -1.01 13.82
N PRO A 471 -7.65 -1.77 13.65
CA PRO A 471 -8.10 -2.21 12.31
C PRO A 471 -8.56 -1.08 11.40
N PHE A 472 -8.72 0.13 11.92
CA PHE A 472 -9.15 1.31 11.17
C PHE A 472 -8.03 2.37 11.01
N SER A 473 -6.87 2.13 11.63
CA SER A 473 -5.73 3.05 11.64
C SER A 473 -4.88 2.97 10.38
#